data_a55d6c588a996966a080c89c7482fde3
#
_entry.id   a55d6c588a996966a080c89c7482fde3
#
_cell.length_a   1.000
_cell.length_b   1.000
_cell.length_c   1.000
_cell.angle_alpha   90.00
_cell.angle_beta   90.00
_cell.angle_gamma   90.00
#
_symmetry.space_group_name_H-M   'P 1'
#
loop_
_entity.id
_entity.type
_entity.pdbx_description
1 polymer ?
#
loop_
_entity_poly.entity_id
_entity_poly.type
_entity_poly.pdbx_seq_one_letter_code
_entity_poly.pdbx_strand_id
1 'polypeptide(L)'
;MIKIWYIFILSFSIGCIPIGTPGPQGDPGPAGPVGPQGPKGARGPKGTDGKSISKELLIQIENSLKSKEDESVIGTVAYSFGIAPRITGFAYLTTSGKLFKFENKNPQKLGNNVKLVTQLSKNQRFISFGRTTYGDDIKQFFTAVTDNGQIYTSENLETWTKSATIPLSQ
;
A
#
# COMPACT_ATOMS: atom_id res chain seq x y z
N MET A 1 56.20 13.55 20.47
CA MET A 1 56.86 14.71 21.02
C MET A 1 55.87 15.50 21.84
N ILE A 2 56.15 15.59 23.11
CA ILE A 2 55.38 16.18 24.20
C ILE A 2 55.55 17.71 24.11
N LYS A 3 54.48 18.47 24.32
CA LYS A 3 54.64 19.81 24.98
C LYS A 3 53.35 20.14 25.76
N ILE A 4 53.54 19.99 27.02
CA ILE A 4 52.86 20.51 28.20
C ILE A 4 53.02 22.03 28.21
N TRP A 5 51.98 22.81 28.55
CA TRP A 5 52.18 24.14 29.14
C TRP A 5 51.10 24.45 30.18
N TYR A 6 51.62 24.70 31.32
CA TYR A 6 51.30 25.07 32.68
C TYR A 6 50.32 26.28 32.80
N ILE A 7 49.31 26.14 33.56
CA ILE A 7 48.92 26.71 34.85
C ILE A 7 49.39 28.16 35.12
N PHE A 8 48.41 29.02 35.38
CA PHE A 8 48.58 30.10 36.35
C PHE A 8 47.29 30.31 37.13
N ILE A 9 47.33 29.89 38.43
CA ILE A 9 46.32 30.19 39.44
C ILE A 9 46.68 31.53 40.04
N LEU A 10 45.76 32.49 40.03
CA LEU A 10 45.90 33.70 40.80
C LEU A 10 44.74 33.79 41.80
N SER A 11 45.08 33.49 43.06
CA SER A 11 44.25 33.66 44.26
C SER A 11 44.05 35.14 44.52
N PHE A 12 42.85 35.63 44.50
CA PHE A 12 42.55 36.96 44.99
C PHE A 12 41.60 36.84 46.17
N SER A 13 42.17 36.98 47.38
CA SER A 13 41.45 37.05 48.66
C SER A 13 40.92 38.47 48.84
N ILE A 14 39.56 38.62 48.74
CA ILE A 14 38.88 39.86 49.10
C ILE A 14 38.10 39.60 50.38
N GLY A 15 38.45 40.36 51.42
CA GLY A 15 37.91 40.25 52.78
C GLY A 15 36.39 40.60 52.85
N CYS A 16 35.71 39.86 53.68
CA CYS A 16 34.34 40.11 54.06
C CYS A 16 34.20 41.33 54.95
N ILE A 17 33.47 42.33 54.54
CA ILE A 17 32.91 43.37 55.44
C ILE A 17 31.52 42.89 55.83
N PRO A 18 31.15 42.75 57.09
CA PRO A 18 29.80 42.41 57.51
C PRO A 18 28.90 43.64 57.36
N ILE A 19 28.12 43.64 56.31
CA ILE A 19 26.98 44.57 56.13
C ILE A 19 25.83 43.94 56.92
N GLY A 20 25.27 44.68 57.89
CA GLY A 20 24.12 44.21 58.66
C GLY A 20 22.98 43.73 57.78
N THR A 21 22.40 42.65 58.19
CA THR A 21 21.25 42.04 57.46
C THR A 21 20.05 42.99 57.45
N PRO A 22 19.48 43.28 56.27
CA PRO A 22 18.18 43.98 56.16
C PRO A 22 17.11 43.21 56.96
N GLY A 23 16.22 43.91 57.60
CA GLY A 23 15.10 43.29 58.30
C GLY A 23 14.21 42.48 57.35
N PRO A 24 13.47 41.50 57.85
CA PRO A 24 12.59 40.67 57.03
C PRO A 24 11.59 41.52 56.28
N GLN A 25 11.44 41.21 54.98
CA GLN A 25 10.41 41.84 54.14
C GLN A 25 9.04 41.46 54.68
N GLY A 26 8.14 42.42 54.79
CA GLY A 26 6.77 42.17 55.22
C GLY A 26 6.05 41.22 54.23
N ASP A 27 5.16 40.44 54.79
CA ASP A 27 4.35 39.48 54.04
C ASP A 27 3.60 40.14 52.89
N PRO A 28 3.51 39.51 51.70
CA PRO A 28 2.67 39.99 50.61
C PRO A 28 1.20 40.08 51.08
N GLY A 29 0.51 41.15 50.71
CA GLY A 29 -0.91 41.31 51.02
C GLY A 29 -1.72 40.16 50.39
N PRO A 30 -2.89 39.85 50.97
CA PRO A 30 -3.76 38.77 50.44
C PRO A 30 -4.15 39.04 48.99
N ALA A 31 -4.18 37.97 48.17
CA ALA A 31 -4.60 38.05 46.80
C ALA A 31 -6.05 38.57 46.69
N GLY A 32 -6.30 39.49 45.77
CA GLY A 32 -7.64 40.00 45.54
C GLY A 32 -8.61 38.90 45.08
N PRO A 33 -9.89 39.07 45.30
CA PRO A 33 -10.88 38.08 44.88
C PRO A 33 -10.86 37.87 43.37
N VAL A 34 -11.00 36.59 42.96
CA VAL A 34 -11.10 36.24 41.54
C VAL A 34 -12.31 36.91 40.91
N GLY A 35 -12.13 37.59 39.79
CA GLY A 35 -13.21 38.22 39.05
C GLY A 35 -14.28 37.21 38.62
N PRO A 36 -15.54 37.62 38.49
CA PRO A 36 -16.61 36.74 38.05
C PRO A 36 -16.31 36.15 36.65
N GLN A 37 -16.66 34.89 36.46
CA GLN A 37 -16.51 34.20 35.17
C GLN A 37 -17.33 34.92 34.10
N GLY A 38 -16.74 35.18 32.93
CA GLY A 38 -17.40 35.80 31.80
C GLY A 38 -18.62 34.97 31.33
N PRO A 39 -19.62 35.61 30.75
CA PRO A 39 -20.79 34.91 30.24
C PRO A 39 -20.43 33.89 29.20
N LYS A 40 -21.12 32.73 29.20
CA LYS A 40 -20.94 31.66 28.22
C LYS A 40 -21.22 32.22 26.81
N GLY A 41 -20.31 31.98 25.88
CA GLY A 41 -20.45 32.39 24.48
C GLY A 41 -21.79 31.89 23.89
N ALA A 42 -22.38 32.67 23.00
CA ALA A 42 -23.59 32.29 22.29
C ALA A 42 -23.38 30.98 21.52
N ARG A 43 -24.41 30.14 21.50
CA ARG A 43 -24.40 28.90 20.69
C ARG A 43 -24.25 29.27 19.21
N GLY A 44 -23.33 28.63 18.50
CA GLY A 44 -23.16 28.80 17.07
C GLY A 44 -24.44 28.49 16.28
N PRO A 45 -24.64 29.10 15.12
CA PRO A 45 -25.81 28.85 14.29
C PRO A 45 -25.93 27.35 13.96
N LYS A 46 -27.16 26.87 13.86
CA LYS A 46 -27.42 25.48 13.41
C LYS A 46 -26.80 25.29 12.01
N GLY A 47 -26.05 24.23 11.84
CA GLY A 47 -25.53 23.87 10.52
C GLY A 47 -26.66 23.71 9.50
N THR A 48 -26.44 24.14 8.28
CA THR A 48 -27.38 23.90 7.17
C THR A 48 -27.56 22.40 6.99
N ASP A 49 -28.80 21.96 6.79
CA ASP A 49 -29.10 20.57 6.52
C ASP A 49 -28.29 20.13 5.28
N GLY A 50 -27.53 19.03 5.39
CA GLY A 50 -26.75 18.49 4.27
C GLY A 50 -27.69 18.20 3.10
N LYS A 51 -27.30 18.63 1.89
CA LYS A 51 -28.04 18.27 0.68
C LYS A 51 -27.98 16.76 0.54
N SER A 52 -29.15 16.11 0.53
CA SER A 52 -29.23 14.68 0.21
C SER A 52 -28.67 14.46 -1.19
N ILE A 53 -27.81 13.46 -1.33
CA ILE A 53 -27.32 13.04 -2.64
C ILE A 53 -28.51 12.50 -3.42
N SER A 54 -28.71 12.99 -4.64
CA SER A 54 -29.81 12.51 -5.48
C SER A 54 -29.61 11.02 -5.86
N LYS A 55 -30.69 10.28 -6.09
CA LYS A 55 -30.60 8.88 -6.52
C LYS A 55 -29.81 8.73 -7.84
N GLU A 56 -29.97 9.71 -8.73
CA GLU A 56 -29.26 9.75 -10.00
C GLU A 56 -27.76 9.87 -9.80
N LEU A 57 -27.32 10.71 -8.85
CA LEU A 57 -25.90 10.86 -8.53
C LEU A 57 -25.33 9.61 -7.84
N LEU A 58 -26.11 8.96 -6.96
CA LEU A 58 -25.73 7.68 -6.38
C LEU A 58 -25.54 6.61 -7.43
N ILE A 59 -26.46 6.49 -8.41
CA ILE A 59 -26.34 5.57 -9.54
C ILE A 59 -25.13 5.90 -10.40
N GLN A 60 -24.85 7.19 -10.65
CA GLN A 60 -23.66 7.59 -11.40
C GLN A 60 -22.35 7.23 -10.67
N ILE A 61 -22.30 7.46 -9.36
CA ILE A 61 -21.15 7.08 -8.53
C ILE A 61 -21.01 5.55 -8.53
N GLU A 62 -22.09 4.81 -8.32
CA GLU A 62 -22.06 3.34 -8.32
C GLU A 62 -21.61 2.79 -9.69
N ASN A 63 -22.11 3.33 -10.79
CA ASN A 63 -21.68 2.96 -12.13
C ASN A 63 -20.22 3.35 -12.39
N SER A 64 -19.77 4.50 -11.90
CA SER A 64 -18.37 4.93 -12.00
C SER A 64 -17.43 4.05 -11.18
N LEU A 65 -17.87 3.60 -10.02
CA LEU A 65 -17.12 2.66 -9.17
C LEU A 65 -17.10 1.26 -9.79
N LYS A 66 -18.21 0.80 -10.35
CA LYS A 66 -18.28 -0.49 -11.07
C LYS A 66 -17.51 -0.48 -12.39
N SER A 67 -17.49 0.64 -13.13
CA SER A 67 -16.69 0.77 -14.35
C SER A 67 -15.20 0.94 -14.09
N LYS A 68 -14.84 1.33 -12.88
CA LYS A 68 -13.49 1.41 -12.35
C LYS A 68 -13.19 0.24 -11.41
N GLU A 69 -13.67 -0.95 -11.71
CA GLU A 69 -13.02 -2.17 -11.24
C GLU A 69 -11.62 -2.11 -11.86
N ASP A 70 -10.65 -1.71 -11.04
CA ASP A 70 -9.28 -1.48 -11.45
C ASP A 70 -8.76 -2.75 -12.11
N GLU A 71 -8.75 -2.74 -13.46
CA GLU A 71 -8.08 -3.77 -14.22
C GLU A 71 -6.61 -3.75 -13.83
N SER A 72 -6.19 -4.72 -13.06
CA SER A 72 -4.82 -4.82 -12.57
C SER A 72 -4.23 -6.17 -12.91
N VAL A 73 -2.91 -6.22 -13.05
CA VAL A 73 -2.19 -7.47 -13.21
C VAL A 73 -2.10 -8.14 -11.84
N ILE A 74 -2.68 -9.33 -11.71
CA ILE A 74 -2.69 -10.12 -10.47
C ILE A 74 -1.55 -11.11 -10.36
N GLY A 75 -0.90 -11.42 -11.48
CA GLY A 75 0.21 -12.35 -11.48
C GLY A 75 0.97 -12.39 -12.77
N THR A 76 2.22 -12.79 -12.66
CA THR A 76 3.15 -12.96 -13.78
C THR A 76 3.84 -14.31 -13.65
N VAL A 77 3.88 -15.08 -14.72
CA VAL A 77 4.61 -16.34 -14.77
C VAL A 77 5.51 -16.38 -16.01
N ALA A 78 6.70 -16.93 -15.86
CA ALA A 78 7.53 -17.25 -17.00
C ALA A 78 7.03 -18.54 -17.66
N TYR A 79 7.15 -18.66 -18.96
CA TYR A 79 6.82 -19.89 -19.71
C TYR A 79 7.93 -20.27 -20.69
N SER A 80 7.94 -21.54 -21.06
CA SER A 80 8.87 -22.07 -22.06
C SER A 80 8.17 -23.20 -22.81
N PHE A 81 7.98 -23.06 -24.12
CA PHE A 81 7.35 -24.05 -24.97
C PHE A 81 8.30 -24.50 -26.09
N GLY A 82 8.13 -25.78 -26.49
CA GLY A 82 8.90 -26.34 -27.57
C GLY A 82 10.35 -26.71 -27.19
N ILE A 83 11.00 -27.44 -28.08
CA ILE A 83 12.39 -27.88 -27.90
C ILE A 83 13.29 -27.15 -28.90
N ALA A 84 12.87 -27.08 -30.16
CA ALA A 84 13.61 -26.41 -31.23
C ALA A 84 12.63 -25.89 -32.32
N PRO A 85 12.32 -24.59 -32.36
CA PRO A 85 12.81 -23.55 -31.47
C PRO A 85 12.12 -23.58 -30.10
N ARG A 86 12.84 -23.19 -29.07
CA ARG A 86 12.30 -22.97 -27.73
C ARG A 86 11.71 -21.55 -27.64
N ILE A 87 10.41 -21.45 -27.42
CA ILE A 87 9.70 -20.19 -27.26
C ILE A 87 9.57 -19.90 -25.77
N THR A 88 10.14 -18.79 -25.33
CA THR A 88 10.12 -18.36 -23.92
C THR A 88 9.53 -16.98 -23.78
N GLY A 89 9.00 -16.69 -22.62
CA GLY A 89 8.45 -15.38 -22.31
C GLY A 89 7.77 -15.31 -20.95
N PHE A 90 6.99 -14.26 -20.78
CA PHE A 90 6.19 -14.03 -19.59
C PHE A 90 4.71 -13.95 -19.96
N ALA A 91 3.88 -14.51 -19.12
CA ALA A 91 2.44 -14.36 -19.20
C ALA A 91 1.93 -13.54 -18.00
N TYR A 92 0.98 -12.68 -18.26
CA TYR A 92 0.38 -11.77 -17.29
C TYR A 92 -1.12 -12.02 -17.26
N LEU A 93 -1.68 -12.24 -16.09
CA LEU A 93 -3.12 -12.36 -15.91
C LEU A 93 -3.66 -11.13 -15.18
N THR A 94 -4.79 -10.63 -15.64
CA THR A 94 -5.47 -9.50 -15.01
C THR A 94 -6.65 -9.94 -14.15
N THR A 95 -7.14 -9.04 -13.31
CA THR A 95 -8.32 -9.24 -12.46
C THR A 95 -9.55 -9.65 -13.26
N SER A 96 -9.73 -9.15 -14.49
CA SER A 96 -10.85 -9.51 -15.37
C SER A 96 -10.63 -10.81 -16.16
N GLY A 97 -9.50 -11.50 -15.94
CA GLY A 97 -9.16 -12.74 -16.62
C GLY A 97 -8.59 -12.60 -18.02
N LYS A 98 -8.16 -11.40 -18.41
CA LYS A 98 -7.40 -11.22 -19.65
C LYS A 98 -5.98 -11.71 -19.46
N LEU A 99 -5.55 -12.56 -20.36
CA LEU A 99 -4.20 -13.12 -20.38
C LEU A 99 -3.39 -12.51 -21.51
N PHE A 100 -2.25 -11.96 -21.15
CA PHE A 100 -1.31 -11.38 -22.09
C PHE A 100 -0.01 -12.20 -22.12
N LYS A 101 0.64 -12.28 -23.27
CA LYS A 101 1.97 -12.83 -23.45
C LYS A 101 2.97 -11.75 -23.84
N PHE A 102 4.14 -11.82 -23.26
CA PHE A 102 5.32 -11.05 -23.62
C PHE A 102 6.44 -12.04 -23.98
N GLU A 103 6.61 -12.25 -25.27
CA GLU A 103 7.49 -13.27 -25.81
C GLU A 103 8.90 -12.74 -26.00
N ASN A 104 9.92 -13.53 -25.67
CA ASN A 104 11.29 -13.18 -25.92
C ASN A 104 11.58 -13.22 -27.44
N LYS A 105 12.32 -12.22 -27.92
CA LYS A 105 12.72 -12.17 -29.31
C LYS A 105 13.73 -13.26 -29.65
N ASN A 106 14.63 -13.56 -28.72
CA ASN A 106 15.57 -14.67 -28.75
C ASN A 106 16.03 -14.98 -27.31
N PRO A 107 16.84 -16.02 -27.04
CA PRO A 107 17.28 -16.38 -25.69
C PRO A 107 18.00 -15.28 -24.91
N GLN A 108 18.54 -14.26 -25.58
CA GLN A 108 19.34 -13.19 -24.98
C GLN A 108 18.62 -11.83 -24.98
N LYS A 109 17.46 -11.73 -25.63
CA LYS A 109 16.76 -10.45 -25.79
C LYS A 109 15.28 -10.59 -25.56
N LEU A 110 14.77 -9.81 -24.62
CA LEU A 110 13.34 -9.65 -24.43
C LEU A 110 12.67 -9.07 -25.68
N GLY A 111 11.45 -9.46 -25.92
CA GLY A 111 10.58 -8.80 -26.90
C GLY A 111 10.27 -7.37 -26.49
N ASN A 112 9.49 -6.71 -27.28
CA ASN A 112 8.99 -5.35 -27.02
C ASN A 112 7.49 -5.23 -27.23
N ASN A 113 6.81 -6.35 -27.38
CA ASN A 113 5.40 -6.37 -27.72
C ASN A 113 4.62 -7.32 -26.79
N VAL A 114 3.58 -6.78 -26.17
CA VAL A 114 2.65 -7.53 -25.32
C VAL A 114 1.40 -7.82 -26.14
N LYS A 115 1.01 -9.09 -26.23
CA LYS A 115 -0.15 -9.55 -26.98
C LYS A 115 -1.20 -10.13 -26.07
N LEU A 116 -2.46 -9.74 -26.26
CA LEU A 116 -3.60 -10.43 -25.66
C LEU A 116 -3.71 -11.82 -26.29
N VAL A 117 -3.78 -12.84 -25.46
CA VAL A 117 -3.91 -14.25 -25.90
C VAL A 117 -5.36 -14.69 -25.86
N THR A 118 -5.97 -14.54 -24.69
CA THR A 118 -7.33 -15.00 -24.42
C THR A 118 -7.92 -14.26 -23.23
N GLN A 119 -9.19 -14.45 -23.01
CA GLN A 119 -9.87 -14.09 -21.77
C GLN A 119 -10.49 -15.36 -21.17
N LEU A 120 -10.05 -15.73 -19.98
CA LEU A 120 -10.43 -16.99 -19.32
C LEU A 120 -11.93 -17.04 -19.00
N SER A 121 -12.47 -15.93 -18.51
CA SER A 121 -13.90 -15.77 -18.21
C SER A 121 -14.26 -14.29 -18.19
N LYS A 122 -15.47 -13.93 -18.63
CA LYS A 122 -15.96 -12.55 -18.63
C LYS A 122 -16.59 -12.11 -17.31
N ASN A 123 -17.04 -13.06 -16.49
CA ASN A 123 -17.87 -12.80 -15.32
C ASN A 123 -17.21 -13.26 -14.00
N GLN A 124 -15.91 -13.45 -14.01
CA GLN A 124 -15.14 -13.90 -12.85
C GLN A 124 -14.03 -12.91 -12.53
N ARG A 125 -13.82 -12.68 -11.25
CA ARG A 125 -12.68 -11.91 -10.76
C ARG A 125 -11.57 -12.88 -10.40
N PHE A 126 -10.43 -12.75 -11.04
CA PHE A 126 -9.26 -13.55 -10.76
C PHE A 126 -8.40 -12.87 -9.68
N ILE A 127 -7.81 -13.70 -8.79
CA ILE A 127 -6.99 -13.23 -7.66
C ILE A 127 -5.61 -13.88 -7.60
N SER A 128 -5.39 -14.95 -8.36
CA SER A 128 -4.09 -15.64 -8.38
C SER A 128 -3.80 -16.23 -9.73
N PHE A 129 -2.52 -16.24 -10.10
CA PHE A 129 -1.98 -16.83 -11.30
C PHE A 129 -0.66 -17.53 -11.00
N GLY A 130 -0.55 -18.80 -11.30
CA GLY A 130 0.59 -19.63 -10.98
C GLY A 130 1.02 -20.54 -12.12
N ARG A 131 2.25 -21.03 -12.03
CA ARG A 131 2.81 -22.04 -12.91
C ARG A 131 3.49 -23.13 -12.08
N THR A 132 3.34 -24.38 -12.49
CA THR A 132 4.15 -25.51 -12.01
C THR A 132 4.75 -26.26 -13.19
N THR A 133 5.85 -26.92 -12.95
CA THR A 133 6.51 -27.79 -13.94
C THR A 133 6.49 -29.23 -13.45
N TYR A 134 6.38 -30.15 -14.36
CA TYR A 134 6.35 -31.58 -14.07
C TYR A 134 7.48 -32.31 -14.83
N GLY A 135 8.24 -33.14 -14.11
CA GLY A 135 9.41 -33.82 -14.67
C GLY A 135 10.55 -32.83 -14.98
N ASP A 136 11.36 -33.13 -15.96
CA ASP A 136 12.53 -32.34 -16.36
C ASP A 136 12.17 -31.05 -17.13
N ASP A 137 11.24 -30.23 -16.59
CA ASP A 137 10.74 -28.99 -17.20
C ASP A 137 10.01 -29.13 -18.55
N ILE A 138 9.63 -30.35 -18.94
CA ILE A 138 9.02 -30.62 -20.24
C ILE A 138 7.55 -30.27 -20.27
N LYS A 139 6.81 -30.50 -19.17
CA LYS A 139 5.40 -30.13 -19.03
C LYS A 139 5.20 -28.99 -18.06
N GLN A 140 4.46 -28.00 -18.48
CA GLN A 140 4.08 -26.85 -17.67
C GLN A 140 2.58 -26.84 -17.48
N PHE A 141 2.14 -26.60 -16.24
CA PHE A 141 0.75 -26.38 -15.91
C PHE A 141 0.60 -24.96 -15.36
N PHE A 142 -0.38 -24.28 -15.87
CA PHE A 142 -0.77 -22.95 -15.42
C PHE A 142 -2.07 -23.04 -14.68
N THR A 143 -2.19 -22.31 -13.58
CA THR A 143 -3.39 -22.25 -12.76
C THR A 143 -3.81 -20.80 -12.56
N ALA A 144 -5.10 -20.56 -12.64
CA ALA A 144 -5.70 -19.26 -12.31
C ALA A 144 -6.86 -19.49 -11.33
N VAL A 145 -6.92 -18.71 -10.27
CA VAL A 145 -7.92 -18.86 -9.22
C VAL A 145 -8.75 -17.59 -9.13
N THR A 146 -10.05 -17.76 -9.00
CA THR A 146 -11.01 -16.67 -8.84
C THR A 146 -11.29 -16.40 -7.36
N ASP A 147 -11.85 -15.24 -7.06
CA ASP A 147 -12.24 -14.81 -5.71
C ASP A 147 -13.29 -15.74 -5.07
N ASN A 148 -14.12 -16.39 -5.87
CA ASN A 148 -15.08 -17.40 -5.40
C ASN A 148 -14.53 -18.85 -5.40
N GLY A 149 -13.19 -19.00 -5.50
CA GLY A 149 -12.49 -20.27 -5.35
C GLY A 149 -12.50 -21.17 -6.58
N GLN A 150 -12.95 -20.71 -7.75
CA GLN A 150 -12.89 -21.54 -8.96
C GLN A 150 -11.45 -21.60 -9.46
N ILE A 151 -10.98 -22.81 -9.80
CA ILE A 151 -9.64 -23.06 -10.33
C ILE A 151 -9.75 -23.37 -11.81
N TYR A 152 -9.03 -22.61 -12.61
CA TYR A 152 -8.85 -22.83 -14.04
C TYR A 152 -7.42 -23.33 -14.28
N THR A 153 -7.26 -24.26 -15.22
CA THR A 153 -5.96 -24.83 -15.58
C THR A 153 -5.73 -24.79 -17.08
N SER A 154 -4.47 -24.70 -17.47
CA SER A 154 -4.02 -24.74 -18.87
C SER A 154 -2.63 -25.34 -18.97
N GLU A 155 -2.33 -26.01 -20.08
CA GLU A 155 -0.98 -26.50 -20.42
C GLU A 155 -0.28 -25.60 -21.47
N ASN A 156 -1.04 -24.74 -22.18
CA ASN A 156 -0.55 -23.95 -23.32
C ASN A 156 -0.78 -22.45 -23.22
N LEU A 157 -1.45 -21.98 -22.14
CA LEU A 157 -1.89 -20.59 -21.96
C LEU A 157 -3.01 -20.12 -22.91
N GLU A 158 -3.46 -20.94 -23.84
CA GLU A 158 -4.48 -20.59 -24.83
C GLU A 158 -5.83 -21.20 -24.50
N THR A 159 -5.82 -22.48 -24.12
CA THR A 159 -7.03 -23.22 -23.74
C THR A 159 -7.08 -23.38 -22.24
N TRP A 160 -8.16 -22.94 -21.63
CA TRP A 160 -8.36 -22.99 -20.18
C TRP A 160 -9.60 -23.81 -19.85
N THR A 161 -9.48 -24.65 -18.86
CA THR A 161 -10.55 -25.52 -18.35
C THR A 161 -10.77 -25.26 -16.87
N LYS A 162 -12.03 -25.13 -16.46
CA LYS A 162 -12.38 -25.12 -15.04
C LYS A 162 -12.18 -26.52 -14.50
N SER A 163 -11.23 -26.67 -13.57
CA SER A 163 -10.78 -28.01 -13.09
C SER A 163 -11.31 -28.34 -11.71
N ALA A 164 -11.48 -27.35 -10.83
CA ALA A 164 -11.90 -27.57 -9.45
C ALA A 164 -12.52 -26.30 -8.84
N THR A 165 -13.02 -26.44 -7.62
CA THR A 165 -13.46 -25.31 -6.80
C THR A 165 -12.94 -25.50 -5.38
N ILE A 166 -12.33 -24.48 -4.80
CA ILE A 166 -11.93 -24.43 -3.40
C ILE A 166 -13.17 -24.11 -2.56
N PRO A 167 -13.54 -24.91 -1.57
CA PRO A 167 -14.64 -24.58 -0.67
C PRO A 167 -14.21 -23.46 0.30
N LEU A 168 -14.57 -22.22 -0.02
CA LEU A 168 -14.17 -21.02 0.76
C LEU A 168 -15.11 -20.73 1.94
N SER A 169 -16.28 -21.35 1.97
CA SER A 169 -17.26 -21.21 3.07
C SER A 169 -17.71 -22.57 3.53
N GLN A 170 -17.48 -22.87 4.77
CA GLN A 170 -18.26 -23.81 5.57
C GLN A 170 -18.96 -23.04 6.68
#